data_865d2d70c69930372e5ffdf07efb2b27
#
_entry.id   865d2d70c69930372e5ffdf07efb2b27
#
_cell.length_a   1.000
_cell.length_b   1.000
_cell.length_c   1.000
_cell.angle_alpha   90.00
_cell.angle_beta   90.00
_cell.angle_gamma   90.00
#
_symmetry.space_group_name_H-M   'P 1'
#
loop_
_entity.id
_entity.type
_entity.pdbx_description
1 polymer ?
#
loop_
_entity_poly.entity_id
_entity_poly.type
_entity_poly.pdbx_seq_one_letter_code
_entity_poly.pdbx_strand_id
1 'polypeptide(L)'
;MGRSLRITLFVLLLLVVLIFGLTVGRQVFLSSSEPAPAPDLSQYNTYVYDQPRELAEFTLTNEQGETVTRDSLKGRWTFVFVGYTNCPDICPAAMANLRRTNSLLPAELPRPDYLLVTADPEHDTPEKLKAYTGFFGENFHGLTGDLDTLRKVAKSVSAVFVHREVDGQLLVDHSGHFALLNPQGKLQALIQPPHKPEELVQAYERIYQWAKANDPRASGA
;
A
#
# COMPACT_ATOMS: atom_id res chain seq x y z
N MET A 1 -65.45 28.23 0.94
CA MET A 1 -64.54 27.18 0.53
C MET A 1 -65.19 25.83 0.76
N GLY A 2 -65.49 25.06 -0.32
CA GLY A 2 -66.20 23.77 -0.21
C GLY A 2 -65.39 22.72 0.53
N ARG A 3 -66.08 21.80 1.20
CA ARG A 3 -65.49 20.70 1.98
C ARG A 3 -64.50 19.84 1.12
N SER A 4 -64.83 19.67 -0.17
CA SER A 4 -63.96 18.98 -1.13
C SER A 4 -62.62 19.72 -1.35
N LEU A 5 -62.62 21.05 -1.49
CA LEU A 5 -61.37 21.82 -1.69
C LEU A 5 -60.43 21.74 -0.49
N ARG A 6 -60.97 21.74 0.73
CA ARG A 6 -60.15 21.58 1.95
C ARG A 6 -59.50 20.18 2.04
N ILE A 7 -60.24 19.12 1.66
CA ILE A 7 -59.71 17.75 1.63
C ILE A 7 -58.60 17.64 0.58
N THR A 8 -58.79 18.20 -0.63
CA THR A 8 -57.78 18.16 -1.69
C THR A 8 -56.51 18.91 -1.27
N LEU A 9 -56.63 20.09 -0.68
CA LEU A 9 -55.46 20.84 -0.18
C LEU A 9 -54.72 20.09 0.94
N PHE A 10 -55.46 19.43 1.83
CA PHE A 10 -54.86 18.64 2.92
C PHE A 10 -54.11 17.42 2.37
N VAL A 11 -54.67 16.71 1.39
CA VAL A 11 -54.02 15.57 0.73
C VAL A 11 -52.78 16.01 -0.01
N LEU A 12 -52.82 17.14 -0.75
CA LEU A 12 -51.64 17.70 -1.42
C LEU A 12 -50.55 18.09 -0.43
N LEU A 13 -50.91 18.71 0.70
CA LEU A 13 -49.95 19.06 1.76
C LEU A 13 -49.25 17.81 2.32
N LEU A 14 -50.03 16.76 2.62
CA LEU A 14 -49.46 15.48 3.09
C LEU A 14 -48.53 14.84 2.07
N LEU A 15 -48.87 14.88 0.77
CA LEU A 15 -48.02 14.39 -0.30
C LEU A 15 -46.69 15.17 -0.39
N VAL A 16 -46.74 16.50 -0.31
CA VAL A 16 -45.54 17.34 -0.29
C VAL A 16 -44.67 17.05 0.92
N VAL A 17 -45.26 16.94 2.13
CA VAL A 17 -44.52 16.58 3.33
C VAL A 17 -43.91 15.19 3.25
N LEU A 18 -44.63 14.22 2.66
CA LEU A 18 -44.10 12.86 2.44
C LEU A 18 -42.93 12.85 1.48
N ILE A 19 -43.07 13.52 0.31
CA ILE A 19 -41.99 13.60 -0.68
C ILE A 19 -40.78 14.34 -0.11
N PHE A 20 -40.98 15.44 0.60
CA PHE A 20 -39.92 16.18 1.25
C PHE A 20 -39.22 15.35 2.32
N GLY A 21 -40.00 14.66 3.17
CA GLY A 21 -39.46 13.75 4.19
C GLY A 21 -38.67 12.61 3.60
N LEU A 22 -39.14 11.99 2.49
CA LEU A 22 -38.40 10.94 1.76
C LEU A 22 -37.12 11.47 1.09
N THR A 23 -37.18 12.68 0.51
CA THR A 23 -35.99 13.25 -0.15
C THR A 23 -34.92 13.67 0.88
N VAL A 24 -35.34 14.34 1.96
CA VAL A 24 -34.42 14.70 3.06
C VAL A 24 -33.90 13.46 3.78
N GLY A 25 -34.79 12.51 4.09
CA GLY A 25 -34.38 11.23 4.68
C GLY A 25 -33.38 10.50 3.81
N ARG A 26 -33.64 10.41 2.51
CA ARG A 26 -32.68 9.82 1.56
C ARG A 26 -31.35 10.58 1.55
N GLN A 27 -31.36 11.89 1.60
CA GLN A 27 -30.15 12.70 1.59
C GLN A 27 -29.37 12.60 2.91
N VAL A 28 -30.03 12.47 4.05
CA VAL A 28 -29.42 12.31 5.37
C VAL A 28 -28.92 10.88 5.59
N PHE A 29 -29.70 9.86 5.18
CA PHE A 29 -29.33 8.45 5.36
C PHE A 29 -28.45 7.88 4.23
N LEU A 30 -28.47 8.47 3.02
CA LEU A 30 -27.62 8.09 1.90
C LEU A 30 -26.48 9.08 1.65
N SER A 31 -26.30 10.10 2.50
CA SER A 31 -25.02 10.78 2.62
C SER A 31 -24.05 9.77 3.23
N SER A 32 -23.66 8.78 2.42
CA SER A 32 -22.39 8.11 2.58
C SER A 32 -21.40 9.26 2.67
N SER A 33 -20.79 9.47 3.82
CA SER A 33 -19.73 10.46 3.98
C SER A 33 -18.74 10.20 2.86
N GLU A 34 -18.62 11.15 1.95
CA GLU A 34 -17.63 11.07 0.87
C GLU A 34 -16.28 10.76 1.55
N PRO A 35 -15.54 9.73 1.12
CA PRO A 35 -14.30 9.36 1.78
C PRO A 35 -13.43 10.60 1.95
N ALA A 36 -12.89 10.81 3.13
CA ALA A 36 -12.00 11.94 3.35
C ALA A 36 -10.81 11.85 2.38
N PRO A 37 -10.39 12.97 1.75
CA PRO A 37 -9.26 12.96 0.83
C PRO A 37 -8.00 12.42 1.52
N ALA A 38 -7.10 11.86 0.72
CA ALA A 38 -5.83 11.35 1.23
C ALA A 38 -5.05 12.45 1.96
N PRO A 39 -4.35 12.13 3.05
CA PRO A 39 -3.58 13.11 3.80
C PRO A 39 -2.41 13.62 2.94
N ASP A 40 -2.16 14.92 2.99
CA ASP A 40 -0.93 15.49 2.44
C ASP A 40 0.24 15.15 3.38
N LEU A 41 1.12 14.28 2.90
CA LEU A 41 2.32 13.83 3.60
C LEU A 41 3.60 14.21 2.86
N SER A 42 3.55 15.26 2.03
CA SER A 42 4.69 15.76 1.26
C SER A 42 5.90 16.10 2.14
N GLN A 43 5.65 16.55 3.36
CA GLN A 43 6.71 16.80 4.38
C GLN A 43 7.52 15.55 4.76
N TYR A 44 6.98 14.34 4.51
CA TYR A 44 7.66 13.04 4.70
C TYR A 44 8.05 12.40 3.37
N ASN A 45 8.15 13.18 2.30
CA ASN A 45 8.37 12.69 0.92
C ASN A 45 7.41 11.57 0.50
N THR A 46 6.19 11.60 1.01
CA THR A 46 5.20 10.55 0.85
C THR A 46 4.01 11.05 0.04
N TYR A 47 3.68 10.30 -1.01
CA TYR A 47 2.47 10.49 -1.83
C TYR A 47 1.47 9.39 -1.51
N VAL A 48 0.26 9.75 -1.11
CA VAL A 48 -0.83 8.83 -0.76
C VAL A 48 -1.88 8.88 -1.87
N TYR A 49 -2.29 7.70 -2.36
CA TYR A 49 -3.36 7.59 -3.37
C TYR A 49 -4.73 7.64 -2.69
N ASP A 50 -5.62 8.53 -3.15
CA ASP A 50 -7.03 8.56 -2.73
C ASP A 50 -7.72 7.23 -3.03
N GLN A 51 -7.41 6.66 -4.19
CA GLN A 51 -7.85 5.34 -4.61
C GLN A 51 -6.64 4.41 -4.78
N PRO A 52 -6.50 3.37 -3.95
CA PRO A 52 -5.40 2.43 -4.05
C PRO A 52 -5.36 1.73 -5.41
N ARG A 53 -4.16 1.58 -5.97
CA ARG A 53 -3.95 1.01 -7.30
C ARG A 53 -3.73 -0.50 -7.23
N GLU A 54 -4.34 -1.23 -8.16
CA GLU A 54 -4.10 -2.67 -8.30
C GLU A 54 -2.66 -2.97 -8.72
N LEU A 55 -2.08 -4.02 -8.16
CA LEU A 55 -0.85 -4.60 -8.66
C LEU A 55 -1.13 -5.45 -9.90
N ALA A 56 -0.12 -5.61 -10.75
CA ALA A 56 -0.17 -6.61 -11.81
C ALA A 56 -0.32 -8.02 -11.22
N GLU A 57 -0.99 -8.90 -11.95
CA GLU A 57 -0.97 -10.34 -11.62
C GLU A 57 0.42 -10.90 -11.80
N PHE A 58 0.86 -11.70 -10.83
CA PHE A 58 2.17 -12.33 -10.86
C PHE A 58 2.15 -13.70 -10.16
N THR A 59 3.15 -14.49 -10.49
CA THR A 59 3.54 -15.71 -9.78
C THR A 59 5.05 -15.65 -9.61
N LEU A 60 5.52 -15.51 -8.38
CA LEU A 60 6.92 -15.43 -8.00
C LEU A 60 7.23 -16.46 -6.92
N THR A 61 8.47 -16.55 -6.50
CA THR A 61 8.94 -17.47 -5.47
C THR A 61 9.49 -16.67 -4.30
N ASN A 62 9.11 -17.04 -3.06
CA ASN A 62 9.66 -16.42 -1.85
C ASN A 62 11.00 -17.05 -1.44
N GLU A 63 11.56 -16.54 -0.36
CA GLU A 63 12.82 -17.01 0.23
C GLU A 63 12.74 -18.41 0.87
N GLN A 64 11.54 -19.00 1.01
CA GLN A 64 11.31 -20.38 1.42
C GLN A 64 11.18 -21.33 0.21
N GLY A 65 11.16 -20.81 -1.02
CA GLY A 65 10.90 -21.58 -2.23
C GLY A 65 9.43 -21.81 -2.53
N GLU A 66 8.53 -21.10 -1.84
CA GLU A 66 7.09 -21.21 -1.99
C GLU A 66 6.57 -20.23 -3.05
N THR A 67 5.47 -20.61 -3.69
CA THR A 67 4.80 -19.77 -4.68
C THR A 67 4.05 -18.63 -4.01
N VAL A 68 4.31 -17.39 -4.44
CA VAL A 68 3.64 -16.17 -4.00
C VAL A 68 2.95 -15.52 -5.19
N THR A 69 1.69 -15.16 -4.99
CA THR A 69 0.87 -14.42 -5.96
C THR A 69 0.45 -13.08 -5.40
N ARG A 70 -0.19 -12.24 -6.22
CA ARG A 70 -0.77 -10.99 -5.73
C ARG A 70 -1.71 -11.21 -4.53
N ASP A 71 -2.50 -12.27 -4.56
CA ASP A 71 -3.46 -12.56 -3.49
C ASP A 71 -2.78 -12.95 -2.16
N SER A 72 -1.56 -13.46 -2.22
CA SER A 72 -0.76 -13.76 -1.02
C SER A 72 -0.35 -12.52 -0.23
N LEU A 73 -0.39 -11.32 -0.84
CA LEU A 73 -0.08 -10.05 -0.21
C LEU A 73 -1.27 -9.41 0.52
N LYS A 74 -2.42 -10.08 0.55
CA LYS A 74 -3.62 -9.61 1.27
C LYS A 74 -3.55 -9.90 2.77
N GLY A 75 -4.27 -9.11 3.56
CA GLY A 75 -4.42 -9.28 5.01
C GLY A 75 -3.46 -8.43 5.83
N ARG A 76 -2.37 -7.91 5.25
CA ARG A 76 -1.37 -7.11 5.97
C ARG A 76 -0.95 -5.87 5.20
N TRP A 77 -0.52 -4.87 5.92
CA TRP A 77 0.25 -3.77 5.36
C TRP A 77 1.63 -4.27 4.95
N THR A 78 2.12 -3.88 3.80
CA THR A 78 3.42 -4.36 3.29
C THR A 78 4.21 -3.22 2.67
N PHE A 79 5.42 -2.98 3.19
CA PHE A 79 6.39 -2.13 2.51
C PHE A 79 7.10 -2.95 1.45
N VAL A 80 7.11 -2.48 0.22
CA VAL A 80 7.79 -3.12 -0.91
C VAL A 80 8.97 -2.25 -1.33
N PHE A 81 10.12 -2.88 -1.48
CA PHE A 81 11.33 -2.27 -2.00
C PHE A 81 11.86 -3.12 -3.16
N VAL A 82 12.19 -2.48 -4.27
CA VAL A 82 12.86 -3.13 -5.40
C VAL A 82 14.35 -2.94 -5.24
N GLY A 83 15.10 -4.03 -5.15
CA GLY A 83 16.54 -4.00 -4.90
C GLY A 83 17.18 -5.36 -5.15
N TYR A 84 18.40 -5.57 -4.72
CA TYR A 84 19.11 -6.85 -4.87
C TYR A 84 20.15 -7.06 -3.76
N THR A 85 20.47 -8.32 -3.48
CA THR A 85 21.31 -8.67 -2.32
C THR A 85 22.77 -8.24 -2.46
N ASN A 86 23.30 -8.20 -3.68
CA ASN A 86 24.70 -7.80 -3.98
C ASN A 86 24.87 -6.27 -4.10
N CYS A 87 23.83 -5.48 -3.84
CA CYS A 87 23.94 -4.02 -3.86
C CYS A 87 24.91 -3.55 -2.76
N PRO A 88 25.94 -2.76 -3.09
CA PRO A 88 26.99 -2.46 -2.11
C PRO A 88 26.60 -1.38 -1.07
N ASP A 89 25.57 -0.58 -1.32
CA ASP A 89 25.30 0.62 -0.53
C ASP A 89 23.80 0.87 -0.26
N ILE A 90 23.02 1.19 -1.28
CA ILE A 90 21.66 1.72 -1.13
C ILE A 90 20.70 0.69 -0.53
N CYS A 91 20.75 -0.58 -1.00
CA CYS A 91 19.81 -1.60 -0.54
C CYS A 91 19.99 -1.96 0.94
N PRO A 92 21.20 -2.26 1.46
CA PRO A 92 21.37 -2.53 2.88
C PRO A 92 20.98 -1.34 3.75
N ALA A 93 21.26 -0.11 3.33
CA ALA A 93 20.85 1.10 4.05
C ALA A 93 19.32 1.26 4.08
N ALA A 94 18.64 1.04 2.96
CA ALA A 94 17.17 1.08 2.88
C ALA A 94 16.52 0.02 3.79
N MET A 95 17.00 -1.21 3.75
CA MET A 95 16.51 -2.30 4.61
C MET A 95 16.78 -2.05 6.10
N ALA A 96 17.96 -1.48 6.44
CA ALA A 96 18.26 -1.07 7.81
C ALA A 96 17.33 0.04 8.32
N ASN A 97 16.96 1.00 7.46
CA ASN A 97 15.98 2.04 7.80
C ASN A 97 14.60 1.42 8.05
N LEU A 98 14.16 0.46 7.22
CA LEU A 98 12.90 -0.28 7.46
C LEU A 98 12.94 -1.08 8.76
N ARG A 99 14.05 -1.75 9.07
CA ARG A 99 14.25 -2.45 10.36
C ARG A 99 14.15 -1.48 11.53
N ARG A 100 14.79 -0.31 11.43
CA ARG A 100 14.71 0.72 12.47
C ARG A 100 13.29 1.25 12.59
N THR A 101 12.60 1.52 11.47
CA THR A 101 11.18 1.90 11.44
C THR A 101 10.34 0.87 12.19
N ASN A 102 10.48 -0.42 11.86
CA ASN A 102 9.76 -1.51 12.55
C ASN A 102 9.95 -1.49 14.07
N SER A 103 11.18 -1.20 14.54
CA SER A 103 11.48 -1.13 15.96
C SER A 103 10.89 0.10 16.67
N LEU A 104 10.60 1.17 15.93
CA LEU A 104 10.04 2.41 16.45
C LEU A 104 8.51 2.46 16.38
N LEU A 105 7.87 1.51 15.67
CA LEU A 105 6.41 1.51 15.54
C LEU A 105 5.75 1.36 16.92
N PRO A 106 4.74 2.20 17.25
CA PRO A 106 3.89 2.01 18.41
C PRO A 106 3.22 0.63 18.43
N ALA A 107 2.97 0.10 19.62
CA ALA A 107 2.37 -1.23 19.79
C ALA A 107 0.93 -1.30 19.27
N GLU A 108 0.25 -0.15 19.19
CA GLU A 108 -1.14 -0.01 18.73
C GLU A 108 -1.28 -0.08 17.21
N LEU A 109 -0.17 0.09 16.48
CA LEU A 109 -0.16 -0.01 15.02
C LEU A 109 0.07 -1.46 14.60
N PRO A 110 -0.63 -1.93 13.54
CA PRO A 110 -0.35 -3.24 12.97
C PRO A 110 1.09 -3.27 12.46
N ARG A 111 1.79 -4.39 12.72
CA ARG A 111 3.14 -4.60 12.21
C ARG A 111 3.08 -4.92 10.71
N PRO A 112 3.70 -4.11 9.85
CA PRO A 112 3.75 -4.40 8.42
C PRO A 112 4.76 -5.51 8.12
N ASP A 113 4.58 -6.18 6.98
CA ASP A 113 5.62 -6.96 6.35
C ASP A 113 6.52 -6.06 5.49
N TYR A 114 7.76 -6.49 5.28
CA TYR A 114 8.76 -5.80 4.46
C TYR A 114 9.22 -6.74 3.37
N LEU A 115 8.99 -6.36 2.12
CA LEU A 115 9.17 -7.21 0.97
C LEU A 115 10.25 -6.65 0.04
N LEU A 116 11.35 -7.38 -0.12
CA LEU A 116 12.35 -7.14 -1.13
C LEU A 116 11.94 -7.88 -2.41
N VAL A 117 11.63 -7.17 -3.47
CA VAL A 117 11.45 -7.72 -4.81
C VAL A 117 12.79 -7.62 -5.54
N THR A 118 13.40 -8.77 -5.87
CA THR A 118 14.72 -8.72 -6.46
C THR A 118 14.72 -8.11 -7.85
N ALA A 119 15.75 -7.31 -8.11
CA ALA A 119 16.10 -6.81 -9.43
C ALA A 119 17.20 -7.65 -10.12
N ASP A 120 17.74 -8.68 -9.43
CA ASP A 120 18.81 -9.54 -9.91
C ASP A 120 18.50 -11.02 -9.65
N PRO A 121 17.52 -11.62 -10.36
CA PRO A 121 17.09 -12.99 -10.11
C PRO A 121 18.15 -14.05 -10.46
N GLU A 122 19.17 -13.72 -11.26
CA GLU A 122 20.26 -14.65 -11.58
C GLU A 122 21.13 -14.93 -10.36
N HIS A 123 21.33 -13.94 -9.50
CA HIS A 123 22.18 -14.08 -8.31
C HIS A 123 21.38 -14.20 -7.01
N ASP A 124 20.12 -13.74 -6.98
CA ASP A 124 19.27 -13.73 -5.80
C ASP A 124 18.39 -14.99 -5.76
N THR A 125 19.02 -16.14 -5.42
CA THR A 125 18.28 -17.39 -5.17
C THR A 125 17.43 -17.27 -3.91
N PRO A 126 16.40 -18.14 -3.72
CA PRO A 126 15.62 -18.19 -2.48
C PRO A 126 16.49 -18.27 -1.23
N GLU A 127 17.52 -19.11 -1.22
CA GLU A 127 18.43 -19.29 -0.08
C GLU A 127 19.20 -18.01 0.23
N LYS A 128 19.64 -17.29 -0.79
CA LYS A 128 20.38 -16.04 -0.65
C LYS A 128 19.47 -14.93 -0.14
N LEU A 129 18.24 -14.84 -0.67
CA LEU A 129 17.23 -13.93 -0.17
C LEU A 129 16.89 -14.21 1.28
N LYS A 130 16.74 -15.49 1.67
CA LYS A 130 16.48 -15.90 3.07
C LYS A 130 17.59 -15.43 4.01
N ALA A 131 18.84 -15.64 3.63
CA ALA A 131 19.98 -15.19 4.43
C ALA A 131 20.01 -13.67 4.56
N TYR A 132 19.74 -12.95 3.46
CA TYR A 132 19.77 -11.50 3.41
C TYR A 132 18.60 -10.88 4.21
N THR A 133 17.36 -11.27 3.91
CA THR A 133 16.17 -10.68 4.56
C THR A 133 16.07 -11.06 6.03
N GLY A 134 16.46 -12.30 6.39
CA GLY A 134 16.49 -12.78 7.77
C GLY A 134 17.40 -11.98 8.70
N PHE A 135 18.43 -11.32 8.14
CA PHE A 135 19.29 -10.40 8.93
C PHE A 135 18.50 -9.19 9.47
N PHE A 136 17.43 -8.77 8.79
CA PHE A 136 16.66 -7.60 9.16
C PHE A 136 15.49 -7.91 10.10
N GLY A 137 14.94 -9.12 10.08
CA GLY A 137 13.86 -9.54 10.99
C GLY A 137 12.96 -10.62 10.39
N GLU A 138 12.09 -11.19 11.21
CA GLU A 138 11.18 -12.28 10.81
C GLU A 138 10.09 -11.84 9.84
N ASN A 139 9.71 -10.57 9.85
CA ASN A 139 8.73 -9.97 8.95
C ASN A 139 9.37 -9.35 7.70
N PHE A 140 10.63 -9.73 7.39
CA PHE A 140 11.33 -9.35 6.17
C PHE A 140 11.39 -10.54 5.22
N HIS A 141 10.85 -10.35 4.02
CA HIS A 141 10.68 -11.37 3.00
C HIS A 141 11.36 -10.97 1.70
N GLY A 142 11.65 -11.95 0.85
CA GLY A 142 12.22 -11.71 -0.47
C GLY A 142 11.42 -12.43 -1.55
N LEU A 143 11.28 -11.81 -2.72
CA LEU A 143 10.69 -12.42 -3.90
C LEU A 143 11.68 -12.45 -5.05
N THR A 144 11.77 -13.61 -5.69
CA THR A 144 12.54 -13.84 -6.91
C THR A 144 11.70 -14.60 -7.96
N GLY A 145 12.19 -14.71 -9.17
CA GLY A 145 11.50 -15.44 -10.24
C GLY A 145 11.89 -14.96 -11.63
N ASP A 146 10.99 -15.12 -12.58
CA ASP A 146 11.18 -14.65 -13.95
C ASP A 146 11.38 -13.14 -14.05
N LEU A 147 12.40 -12.71 -14.78
CA LEU A 147 12.80 -11.31 -14.90
C LEU A 147 11.70 -10.40 -15.45
N ASP A 148 10.92 -10.87 -16.43
CA ASP A 148 9.85 -10.08 -17.02
C ASP A 148 8.66 -9.94 -16.04
N THR A 149 8.40 -10.97 -15.23
CA THR A 149 7.43 -10.92 -14.15
C THR A 149 7.87 -9.94 -13.07
N LEU A 150 9.13 -9.97 -12.66
CA LEU A 150 9.70 -9.02 -11.70
C LEU A 150 9.61 -7.57 -12.21
N ARG A 151 9.88 -7.33 -13.49
CA ARG A 151 9.70 -6.00 -14.11
C ARG A 151 8.23 -5.54 -14.09
N LYS A 152 7.28 -6.45 -14.35
CA LYS A 152 5.84 -6.13 -14.27
C LYS A 152 5.43 -5.76 -12.84
N VAL A 153 5.89 -6.52 -11.85
CA VAL A 153 5.63 -6.23 -10.43
C VAL A 153 6.26 -4.89 -10.04
N ALA A 154 7.52 -4.67 -10.35
CA ALA A 154 8.20 -3.39 -10.09
C ALA A 154 7.41 -2.21 -10.69
N LYS A 155 7.02 -2.30 -11.96
CA LYS A 155 6.22 -1.26 -12.62
C LYS A 155 4.88 -1.02 -11.92
N SER A 156 4.22 -2.05 -11.41
CA SER A 156 2.94 -1.93 -10.72
C SER A 156 3.04 -1.20 -9.37
N VAL A 157 4.22 -1.23 -8.75
CA VAL A 157 4.56 -0.43 -7.55
C VAL A 157 5.32 0.86 -7.91
N SER A 158 5.21 1.30 -9.17
CA SER A 158 5.85 2.51 -9.71
C SER A 158 7.38 2.49 -9.70
N ALA A 159 7.99 1.33 -9.56
CA ALA A 159 9.43 1.13 -9.61
C ALA A 159 9.90 0.64 -10.99
N VAL A 160 11.14 0.93 -11.28
CA VAL A 160 11.86 0.42 -12.46
C VAL A 160 13.25 0.00 -12.05
N PHE A 161 13.81 -0.96 -12.79
CA PHE A 161 15.23 -1.31 -12.68
C PHE A 161 15.80 -1.67 -14.04
N VAL A 162 17.12 -1.43 -14.19
CA VAL A 162 17.86 -1.66 -15.43
C VAL A 162 19.21 -2.28 -15.09
N HIS A 163 19.54 -3.36 -15.75
CA HIS A 163 20.85 -4.01 -15.66
C HIS A 163 21.87 -3.25 -16.51
N ARG A 164 23.03 -2.97 -15.94
CA ARG A 164 24.19 -2.41 -16.64
C ARG A 164 25.41 -3.22 -16.31
N GLU A 165 26.23 -3.45 -17.31
CA GLU A 165 27.55 -4.04 -17.12
C GLU A 165 28.59 -2.91 -17.08
N VAL A 166 29.36 -2.85 -16.02
CA VAL A 166 30.44 -1.88 -15.83
C VAL A 166 31.67 -2.65 -15.38
N ASP A 167 32.75 -2.58 -16.17
CA ASP A 167 34.03 -3.28 -15.90
C ASP A 167 33.88 -4.79 -15.62
N GLY A 168 32.94 -5.45 -16.32
CA GLY A 168 32.66 -6.88 -16.16
C GLY A 168 31.84 -7.23 -14.91
N GLN A 169 31.29 -6.21 -14.20
CA GLN A 169 30.39 -6.39 -13.07
C GLN A 169 28.98 -5.97 -13.44
N LEU A 170 28.01 -6.80 -13.05
CA LEU A 170 26.61 -6.45 -13.17
C LEU A 170 26.23 -5.43 -12.09
N LEU A 171 25.84 -4.26 -12.53
CA LEU A 171 25.21 -3.24 -11.68
C LEU A 171 23.74 -3.11 -12.07
N VAL A 172 22.87 -2.96 -11.07
CA VAL A 172 21.45 -2.75 -11.30
C VAL A 172 21.05 -1.38 -10.77
N ASP A 173 20.72 -0.50 -11.72
CA ASP A 173 20.08 0.76 -11.36
C ASP A 173 18.60 0.48 -11.06
N HIS A 174 18.13 0.90 -9.91
CA HIS A 174 16.74 0.69 -9.51
C HIS A 174 16.15 1.91 -8.79
N SER A 175 14.83 1.97 -8.78
CA SER A 175 14.11 3.01 -8.02
C SER A 175 14.37 2.87 -6.53
N GLY A 176 14.64 3.99 -5.86
CA GLY A 176 15.00 4.00 -4.44
C GLY A 176 13.82 4.19 -3.48
N HIS A 177 12.59 4.33 -3.98
CA HIS A 177 11.42 4.56 -3.12
C HIS A 177 10.89 3.28 -2.49
N PHE A 178 10.13 3.42 -1.39
CA PHE A 178 9.29 2.37 -0.87
C PHE A 178 7.87 2.51 -1.39
N ALA A 179 7.25 1.39 -1.76
CA ALA A 179 5.82 1.32 -2.02
C ALA A 179 5.13 0.72 -0.80
N LEU A 180 4.02 1.31 -0.36
CA LEU A 180 3.22 0.79 0.75
C LEU A 180 1.95 0.18 0.19
N LEU A 181 1.76 -1.12 0.42
CA LEU A 181 0.54 -1.84 0.09
C LEU A 181 -0.38 -1.88 1.31
N ASN A 182 -1.68 -1.73 1.05
CA ASN A 182 -2.71 -1.90 2.07
C ASN A 182 -3.13 -3.37 2.21
N PRO A 183 -3.95 -3.75 3.23
CA PRO A 183 -4.41 -5.13 3.44
C PRO A 183 -5.25 -5.72 2.31
N GLN A 184 -5.69 -4.94 1.33
CA GLN A 184 -6.31 -5.45 0.11
C GLN A 184 -5.28 -5.85 -0.96
N GLY A 185 -3.97 -5.73 -0.67
CA GLY A 185 -2.88 -6.01 -1.61
C GLY A 185 -2.74 -4.95 -2.71
N LYS A 186 -3.20 -3.70 -2.45
CA LYS A 186 -3.18 -2.59 -3.39
C LYS A 186 -2.15 -1.54 -3.00
N LEU A 187 -1.54 -0.89 -3.98
CA LEU A 187 -0.61 0.22 -3.77
C LEU A 187 -1.35 1.43 -3.19
N GLN A 188 -1.05 1.75 -1.93
CA GLN A 188 -1.66 2.85 -1.18
C GLN A 188 -0.81 4.12 -1.19
N ALA A 189 0.50 3.98 -1.12
CA ALA A 189 1.40 5.13 -1.07
C ALA A 189 2.77 4.84 -1.66
N LEU A 190 3.48 5.90 -2.05
CA LEU A 190 4.89 5.90 -2.43
C LEU A 190 5.66 6.81 -1.49
N ILE A 191 6.81 6.36 -1.00
CA ILE A 191 7.65 7.08 -0.07
C ILE A 191 9.03 7.24 -0.70
N GLN A 192 9.37 8.47 -1.06
CA GLN A 192 10.63 8.80 -1.73
C GLN A 192 11.77 8.98 -0.71
N PRO A 193 13.03 8.70 -1.09
CA PRO A 193 14.16 9.03 -0.24
C PRO A 193 14.28 10.56 -0.02
N PRO A 194 14.94 10.98 1.09
CA PRO A 194 15.61 10.16 2.09
C PRO A 194 14.63 9.48 3.05
N HIS A 195 14.92 8.22 3.41
CA HIS A 195 14.05 7.43 4.28
C HIS A 195 14.51 7.53 5.74
N LYS A 196 14.02 8.52 6.48
CA LYS A 196 14.29 8.61 7.91
C LYS A 196 13.29 7.75 8.69
N PRO A 197 13.75 6.85 9.56
CA PRO A 197 12.87 5.91 10.25
C PRO A 197 11.74 6.58 11.04
N GLU A 198 12.01 7.70 11.70
CA GLU A 198 11.02 8.46 12.46
C GLU A 198 9.93 9.07 11.56
N GLU A 199 10.32 9.55 10.37
CA GLU A 199 9.39 10.09 9.38
C GLU A 199 8.55 8.96 8.74
N LEU A 200 9.14 7.78 8.50
CA LEU A 200 8.43 6.60 8.02
C LEU A 200 7.36 6.12 9.01
N VAL A 201 7.65 6.13 10.32
CA VAL A 201 6.66 5.81 11.36
C VAL A 201 5.49 6.78 11.29
N GLN A 202 5.75 8.08 11.23
CA GLN A 202 4.70 9.10 11.19
C GLN A 202 3.86 9.02 9.91
N ALA A 203 4.51 8.79 8.76
CA ALA A 203 3.81 8.60 7.49
C ALA A 203 2.90 7.36 7.53
N TYR A 204 3.43 6.23 8.01
CA TYR A 204 2.66 4.98 8.14
C TYR A 204 1.47 5.14 9.08
N GLU A 205 1.67 5.74 10.26
CA GLU A 205 0.61 5.99 11.23
C GLU A 205 -0.53 6.83 10.62
N ARG A 206 -0.20 7.94 9.96
CA ARG A 206 -1.20 8.81 9.34
C ARG A 206 -1.95 8.13 8.21
N ILE A 207 -1.24 7.34 7.36
CA ILE A 207 -1.86 6.56 6.30
C ILE A 207 -2.81 5.51 6.90
N TYR A 208 -2.35 4.78 7.93
CA TYR A 208 -3.15 3.76 8.60
C TYR A 208 -4.43 4.35 9.20
N GLN A 209 -4.33 5.45 9.96
CA GLN A 209 -5.48 6.10 10.60
C GLN A 209 -6.48 6.60 9.55
N TRP A 210 -6.00 7.23 8.49
CA TRP A 210 -6.84 7.67 7.39
C TRP A 210 -7.52 6.50 6.66
N ALA A 211 -6.77 5.47 6.31
CA ALA A 211 -7.29 4.30 5.61
C ALA A 211 -8.34 3.57 6.47
N LYS A 212 -8.09 3.39 7.77
CA LYS A 212 -9.04 2.79 8.73
C LYS A 212 -10.34 3.57 8.84
N ALA A 213 -10.27 4.91 8.80
CA ALA A 213 -11.45 5.76 8.86
C ALA A 213 -12.29 5.69 7.57
N ASN A 214 -11.67 5.45 6.40
CA ASN A 214 -12.33 5.42 5.10
C ASN A 214 -12.72 4.00 4.62
N ASP A 215 -11.98 2.97 5.04
CA ASP A 215 -12.26 1.56 4.75
C ASP A 215 -11.94 0.69 5.98
N PRO A 216 -12.96 0.17 6.67
CA PRO A 216 -12.75 -0.72 7.84
C PRO A 216 -11.87 -1.94 7.54
N ARG A 217 -11.83 -2.41 6.28
CA ARG A 217 -10.98 -3.53 5.86
C ARG A 217 -9.48 -3.17 5.85
N ALA A 218 -9.15 -1.88 5.91
CA ALA A 218 -7.77 -1.41 5.98
C ALA A 218 -7.15 -1.60 7.38
N SER A 219 -7.93 -2.02 8.39
CA SER A 219 -7.39 -2.24 9.75
C SER A 219 -6.35 -3.37 9.80
N GLY A 220 -6.39 -4.32 8.85
CA GLY A 220 -5.53 -5.51 8.89
C GLY A 220 -5.91 -6.39 10.11
N ALA A 221 -6.30 -7.61 9.88
CA ALA A 221 -6.60 -8.54 10.97
C ALA A 221 -5.30 -9.07 11.59
#